data_17de199100559d2d3bd1dcc9f9ea1f88
#
_entry.id   17de199100559d2d3bd1dcc9f9ea1f88
#
_cell.length_a   1.000
_cell.length_b   1.000
_cell.length_c   1.000
_cell.angle_alpha   90.00
_cell.angle_beta   90.00
_cell.angle_gamma   90.00
#
_symmetry.space_group_name_H-M   'P 1'
#
loop_
_entity.id
_entity.type
_entity.pdbx_description
1 polymer ?
#
loop_
_entity_poly.entity_id
_entity_poly.type
_entity_poly.pdbx_seq_one_letter_code
_entity_poly.pdbx_strand_id
1 'polypeptide(L)'
;MAERQRRTPRQARSESTIDAILDATFQLLEVDGIDRLTTNRIAERAGVSIGTLYQYFADKQDILAALAQRRAASVRDAIAETVIQRPDIGSVRTIVRSLMKGVEGSPATGQVLFEALFRKGKDGMLAHHHQAFLAAIAGKAQLEIALTDESAFVLTHAAVGLLRAAASEPDLALDPAKLEDELVRLMEAYVAALARGP
;
A
#
# COMPACT_ATOMS: atom_id res chain seq x y z
N MET A 1 -3.44 2.05 30.99
CA MET A 1 -4.84 1.85 30.53
C MET A 1 -5.06 2.80 29.37
N ALA A 2 -5.07 2.28 28.14
CA ALA A 2 -5.30 3.11 26.94
C ALA A 2 -6.81 3.38 26.82
N GLU A 3 -7.17 4.63 26.86
CA GLU A 3 -8.53 5.14 26.70
C GLU A 3 -8.97 4.89 25.25
N ARG A 4 -9.84 3.91 25.08
CA ARG A 4 -10.47 3.59 23.79
C ARG A 4 -11.43 4.73 23.45
N GLN A 5 -10.97 5.72 22.66
CA GLN A 5 -11.80 6.82 22.18
C GLN A 5 -13.05 6.25 21.48
N ARG A 6 -14.22 6.42 22.11
CA ARG A 6 -15.52 6.02 21.55
C ARG A 6 -15.80 6.87 20.30
N ARG A 7 -15.71 6.24 19.12
CA ARG A 7 -16.12 6.88 17.86
C ARG A 7 -17.58 7.33 17.95
N THR A 8 -17.87 8.55 17.49
CA THR A 8 -19.25 9.04 17.46
C THR A 8 -20.04 8.28 16.39
N PRO A 9 -21.36 8.06 16.55
CA PRO A 9 -22.18 7.34 15.56
C PRO A 9 -22.12 7.96 14.15
N ARG A 10 -21.90 9.27 14.04
CA ARG A 10 -21.76 10.00 12.76
C ARG A 10 -20.45 9.66 12.08
N GLN A 11 -19.36 9.52 12.83
CA GLN A 11 -18.04 9.17 12.29
C GLN A 11 -18.01 7.71 11.81
N ALA A 12 -18.59 6.79 12.58
CA ALA A 12 -18.69 5.38 12.18
C ALA A 12 -19.51 5.20 10.88
N ARG A 13 -20.60 5.96 10.71
CA ARG A 13 -21.40 5.93 9.48
C ARG A 13 -20.66 6.52 8.29
N SER A 14 -19.88 7.58 8.48
CA SER A 14 -19.03 8.18 7.44
C SER A 14 -17.95 7.21 6.98
N GLU A 15 -17.23 6.56 7.90
CA GLU A 15 -16.21 5.55 7.59
C GLU A 15 -16.81 4.36 6.82
N SER A 16 -17.96 3.84 7.26
CA SER A 16 -18.67 2.75 6.57
C SER A 16 -19.09 3.13 5.15
N THR A 17 -19.48 4.39 4.91
CA THR A 17 -19.83 4.87 3.57
C THR A 17 -18.60 4.94 2.66
N ILE A 18 -17.47 5.45 3.18
CA ILE A 18 -16.21 5.51 2.44
C ILE A 18 -15.75 4.09 2.09
N ASP A 19 -15.79 3.16 3.03
CA ASP A 19 -15.42 1.75 2.80
C ASP A 19 -16.29 1.11 1.71
N ALA A 20 -17.59 1.33 1.74
CA ALA A 20 -18.51 0.82 0.71
C ALA A 20 -18.18 1.38 -0.69
N ILE A 21 -17.84 2.67 -0.80
CA ILE A 21 -17.42 3.30 -2.07
C ILE A 21 -16.10 2.70 -2.57
N LEU A 22 -15.12 2.52 -1.69
CA LEU A 22 -13.82 1.96 -2.07
C LEU A 22 -13.92 0.48 -2.46
N ASP A 23 -14.74 -0.32 -1.76
CA ASP A 23 -14.95 -1.73 -2.08
C ASP A 23 -15.69 -1.88 -3.43
N ALA A 24 -16.71 -1.06 -3.67
CA ALA A 24 -17.41 -1.01 -4.96
C ALA A 24 -16.46 -0.63 -6.10
N THR A 25 -15.57 0.33 -5.87
CA THR A 25 -14.56 0.76 -6.84
C THR A 25 -13.62 -0.38 -7.20
N PHE A 26 -13.11 -1.10 -6.21
CA PHE A 26 -12.24 -2.25 -6.43
C PHE A 26 -12.94 -3.36 -7.22
N GLN A 27 -14.17 -3.71 -6.85
CA GLN A 27 -14.96 -4.72 -7.56
C GLN A 27 -15.19 -4.35 -9.04
N LEU A 28 -15.51 -3.08 -9.31
CA LEU A 28 -15.72 -2.60 -10.68
C LEU A 28 -14.42 -2.60 -11.49
N LEU A 29 -13.29 -2.25 -10.88
CA LEU A 29 -11.98 -2.35 -11.54
C LEU A 29 -11.66 -3.79 -11.95
N GLU A 30 -11.92 -4.76 -11.06
CA GLU A 30 -11.67 -6.17 -11.34
C GLU A 30 -12.55 -6.73 -12.46
N VAL A 31 -13.81 -6.32 -12.53
CA VAL A 31 -14.79 -6.88 -13.48
C VAL A 31 -14.76 -6.14 -14.81
N ASP A 32 -14.70 -4.82 -14.79
CA ASP A 32 -14.93 -3.97 -15.96
C ASP A 32 -13.71 -3.16 -16.41
N GLY A 33 -12.67 -3.10 -15.58
CA GLY A 33 -11.46 -2.30 -15.82
C GLY A 33 -11.68 -0.79 -15.67
N ILE A 34 -10.58 -0.04 -15.85
CA ILE A 34 -10.55 1.43 -15.64
C ILE A 34 -11.39 2.21 -16.65
N ASP A 35 -11.52 1.72 -17.88
CA ASP A 35 -12.21 2.42 -18.97
C ASP A 35 -13.72 2.53 -18.71
N ARG A 36 -14.29 1.52 -18.06
CA ARG A 36 -15.71 1.48 -17.71
C ARG A 36 -16.02 2.01 -16.32
N LEU A 37 -15.01 2.40 -15.55
CA LEU A 37 -15.18 2.92 -14.21
C LEU A 37 -15.68 4.37 -14.24
N THR A 38 -16.89 4.60 -13.72
CA THR A 38 -17.51 5.93 -13.58
C THR A 38 -18.03 6.13 -12.16
N THR A 39 -18.09 7.38 -11.70
CA THR A 39 -18.63 7.74 -10.37
C THR A 39 -20.08 7.28 -10.19
N ASN A 40 -20.91 7.33 -11.24
CA ASN A 40 -22.29 6.85 -11.19
C ASN A 40 -22.35 5.34 -10.91
N ARG A 41 -21.54 4.54 -11.61
CA ARG A 41 -21.49 3.08 -11.39
C ARG A 41 -20.94 2.74 -10.03
N ILE A 42 -19.96 3.51 -9.54
CA ILE A 42 -19.41 3.33 -8.18
C ILE A 42 -20.52 3.60 -7.16
N ALA A 43 -21.25 4.72 -7.28
CA ALA A 43 -22.32 5.08 -6.35
C ALA A 43 -23.44 4.02 -6.34
N GLU A 44 -23.87 3.57 -7.52
CA GLU A 44 -24.85 2.48 -7.68
C GLU A 44 -24.39 1.19 -7.00
N ARG A 45 -23.16 0.76 -7.27
CA ARG A 45 -22.58 -0.47 -6.72
C ARG A 45 -22.37 -0.38 -5.20
N ALA A 46 -22.02 0.80 -4.69
CA ALA A 46 -21.87 1.07 -3.26
C ALA A 46 -23.19 1.21 -2.51
N GLY A 47 -24.32 1.30 -3.21
CA GLY A 47 -25.63 1.53 -2.62
C GLY A 47 -25.81 2.94 -2.03
N VAL A 48 -25.10 3.94 -2.58
CA VAL A 48 -25.18 5.34 -2.14
C VAL A 48 -25.69 6.25 -3.27
N SER A 49 -26.23 7.42 -2.92
CA SER A 49 -26.57 8.42 -3.93
C SER A 49 -25.30 9.03 -4.52
N ILE A 50 -25.36 9.48 -5.78
CA ILE A 50 -24.24 10.20 -6.42
C ILE A 50 -23.89 11.48 -5.64
N GLY A 51 -24.87 12.16 -5.06
CA GLY A 51 -24.65 13.32 -4.20
C GLY A 51 -23.88 12.95 -2.92
N THR A 52 -24.16 11.77 -2.34
CA THR A 52 -23.41 11.26 -1.20
C THR A 52 -21.97 10.96 -1.58
N LEU A 53 -21.71 10.35 -2.74
CA LEU A 53 -20.35 10.07 -3.20
C LEU A 53 -19.55 11.38 -3.34
N TYR A 54 -20.12 12.42 -3.95
CA TYR A 54 -19.45 13.71 -4.12
C TYR A 54 -19.25 14.51 -2.81
N GLN A 55 -19.90 14.13 -1.71
CA GLN A 55 -19.56 14.67 -0.39
C GLN A 55 -18.21 14.18 0.14
N TYR A 56 -17.73 13.01 -0.31
CA TYR A 56 -16.48 12.40 0.15
C TYR A 56 -15.35 12.52 -0.86
N PHE A 57 -15.65 12.52 -2.15
CA PHE A 57 -14.66 12.46 -3.22
C PHE A 57 -15.01 13.47 -4.31
N ALA A 58 -14.06 14.30 -4.71
CA ALA A 58 -14.27 15.30 -5.74
C ALA A 58 -14.45 14.68 -7.13
N ASP A 59 -13.75 13.58 -7.42
CA ASP A 59 -13.80 12.90 -8.71
C ASP A 59 -13.35 11.44 -8.61
N LYS A 60 -13.35 10.75 -9.76
CA LYS A 60 -12.89 9.36 -9.89
C LYS A 60 -11.44 9.18 -9.44
N GLN A 61 -10.59 10.17 -9.64
CA GLN A 61 -9.17 10.08 -9.30
C GLN A 61 -8.95 10.16 -7.78
N ASP A 62 -9.76 10.98 -7.09
CA ASP A 62 -9.76 11.00 -5.61
C ASP A 62 -10.15 9.63 -5.02
N ILE A 63 -11.13 8.96 -5.62
CA ILE A 63 -11.56 7.61 -5.18
C ILE A 63 -10.43 6.59 -5.41
N LEU A 64 -9.81 6.61 -6.59
CA LEU A 64 -8.70 5.72 -6.92
C LEU A 64 -7.51 5.96 -5.99
N ALA A 65 -7.19 7.22 -5.72
CA ALA A 65 -6.12 7.59 -4.78
C ALA A 65 -6.40 7.05 -3.37
N ALA A 66 -7.62 7.26 -2.85
CA ALA A 66 -8.01 6.75 -1.54
C ALA A 66 -8.00 5.21 -1.47
N LEU A 67 -8.45 4.53 -2.54
CA LEU A 67 -8.37 3.07 -2.64
C LEU A 67 -6.91 2.58 -2.63
N ALA A 68 -6.05 3.23 -3.41
CA ALA A 68 -4.62 2.91 -3.46
C ALA A 68 -3.95 3.10 -2.08
N GLN A 69 -4.27 4.20 -1.38
CA GLN A 69 -3.80 4.46 -0.01
C GLN A 69 -4.24 3.38 0.97
N ARG A 70 -5.53 3.00 0.95
CA ARG A 70 -6.06 1.95 1.83
C ARG A 70 -5.33 0.64 1.62
N ARG A 71 -5.08 0.26 0.36
CA ARG A 71 -4.34 -0.96 0.02
C ARG A 71 -2.87 -0.89 0.44
N ALA A 72 -2.20 0.21 0.16
CA ALA A 72 -0.81 0.41 0.59
C ALA A 72 -0.67 0.39 2.12
N ALA A 73 -1.63 0.97 2.85
CA ALA A 73 -1.66 0.89 4.31
C ALA A 73 -1.81 -0.55 4.81
N SER A 74 -2.70 -1.34 4.21
CA SER A 74 -2.88 -2.75 4.56
C SER A 74 -1.59 -3.57 4.35
N VAL A 75 -0.90 -3.37 3.22
CA VAL A 75 0.40 -4.02 2.95
C VAL A 75 1.45 -3.58 3.97
N ARG A 76 1.55 -2.30 4.25
CA ARG A 76 2.48 -1.77 5.27
C ARG A 76 2.23 -2.40 6.64
N ASP A 77 0.97 -2.50 7.06
CA ASP A 77 0.61 -3.04 8.36
C ASP A 77 0.92 -4.55 8.44
N ALA A 78 0.71 -5.31 7.36
CA ALA A 78 1.11 -6.71 7.27
C ALA A 78 2.64 -6.88 7.32
N ILE A 79 3.41 -5.98 6.69
CA ILE A 79 4.87 -5.96 6.77
C ILE A 79 5.32 -5.64 8.20
N ALA A 80 4.73 -4.62 8.84
CA ALA A 80 5.04 -4.26 10.22
C ALA A 80 4.80 -5.43 11.18
N GLU A 81 3.68 -6.14 11.03
CA GLU A 81 3.38 -7.33 11.81
C GLU A 81 4.41 -8.44 11.58
N THR A 82 4.81 -8.67 10.32
CA THR A 82 5.87 -9.64 9.98
C THR A 82 7.18 -9.31 10.70
N VAL A 83 7.59 -8.03 10.68
CA VAL A 83 8.82 -7.56 11.32
C VAL A 83 8.73 -7.67 12.85
N ILE A 84 7.56 -7.41 13.44
CA ILE A 84 7.35 -7.54 14.87
C ILE A 84 7.46 -8.99 15.32
N GLN A 85 6.89 -9.93 14.56
CA GLN A 85 6.88 -11.35 14.89
C GLN A 85 8.20 -12.05 14.57
N ARG A 86 8.90 -11.62 13.51
CA ARG A 86 10.17 -12.19 13.04
C ARG A 86 11.15 -11.06 12.67
N PRO A 87 11.84 -10.50 13.66
CA PRO A 87 12.74 -9.35 13.44
C PRO A 87 14.09 -9.71 12.80
N ASP A 88 14.25 -10.93 12.30
CA ASP A 88 15.46 -11.44 11.65
C ASP A 88 15.47 -11.22 10.14
N ILE A 89 16.63 -11.43 9.52
CA ILE A 89 16.83 -11.27 8.06
C ILE A 89 15.94 -12.23 7.24
N GLY A 90 15.51 -13.36 7.80
CA GLY A 90 14.62 -14.32 7.15
C GLY A 90 13.22 -13.76 6.87
N SER A 91 12.83 -12.67 7.54
CA SER A 91 11.59 -11.96 7.28
C SER A 91 11.58 -11.24 5.91
N VAL A 92 12.76 -10.89 5.36
CA VAL A 92 12.89 -10.10 4.13
C VAL A 92 12.15 -10.74 2.96
N ARG A 93 12.30 -12.04 2.75
CA ARG A 93 11.55 -12.73 1.67
C ARG A 93 10.05 -12.66 1.84
N THR A 94 9.55 -12.78 3.06
CA THR A 94 8.13 -12.63 3.36
C THR A 94 7.64 -11.22 3.08
N ILE A 95 8.45 -10.21 3.41
CA ILE A 95 8.16 -8.80 3.12
C ILE A 95 8.11 -8.56 1.62
N VAL A 96 9.13 -9.01 0.86
CA VAL A 96 9.19 -8.88 -0.60
C VAL A 96 7.97 -9.53 -1.24
N ARG A 97 7.58 -10.73 -0.82
CA ARG A 97 6.36 -11.39 -1.31
C ARG A 97 5.10 -10.62 -0.98
N SER A 98 5.02 -10.02 0.20
CA SER A 98 3.89 -9.17 0.57
C SER A 98 3.81 -7.92 -0.31
N LEU A 99 4.94 -7.31 -0.64
CA LEU A 99 5.02 -6.19 -1.59
C LEU A 99 4.64 -6.61 -3.01
N MET A 100 5.13 -7.76 -3.49
CA MET A 100 4.81 -8.28 -4.83
C MET A 100 3.34 -8.68 -4.96
N LYS A 101 2.77 -9.27 -3.93
CA LYS A 101 1.32 -9.52 -3.85
C LYS A 101 0.50 -8.25 -3.74
N GLY A 102 1.07 -7.25 -3.21
CA GLY A 102 0.79 -5.86 -2.83
C GLY A 102 -0.60 -5.29 -3.09
N VAL A 103 -1.14 -5.57 -4.24
CA VAL A 103 -2.54 -5.26 -4.54
C VAL A 103 -3.19 -6.59 -4.92
N GLU A 104 -4.01 -7.14 -4.01
CA GLU A 104 -4.92 -8.22 -4.38
C GLU A 104 -5.73 -7.77 -5.59
N GLY A 105 -5.88 -8.65 -6.58
CA GLY A 105 -6.61 -8.36 -7.79
C GLY A 105 -5.83 -8.68 -9.07
N SER A 106 -6.40 -8.31 -10.20
CA SER A 106 -5.77 -8.51 -11.50
C SER A 106 -4.54 -7.61 -11.66
N PRO A 107 -3.55 -7.99 -12.49
CA PRO A 107 -2.41 -7.12 -12.82
C PRO A 107 -2.83 -5.74 -13.32
N ALA A 108 -3.91 -5.66 -14.09
CA ALA A 108 -4.45 -4.38 -14.60
C ALA A 108 -4.95 -3.48 -13.47
N THR A 109 -5.68 -4.03 -12.50
CA THR A 109 -6.09 -3.29 -11.30
C THR A 109 -4.87 -2.85 -10.49
N GLY A 110 -3.89 -3.72 -10.31
CA GLY A 110 -2.64 -3.42 -9.65
C GLY A 110 -1.94 -2.21 -10.28
N GLN A 111 -1.81 -2.19 -11.59
CA GLN A 111 -1.21 -1.07 -12.34
C GLN A 111 -1.97 0.24 -12.10
N VAL A 112 -3.30 0.23 -12.23
CA VAL A 112 -4.15 1.42 -12.01
C VAL A 112 -3.95 1.99 -10.60
N LEU A 113 -3.96 1.13 -9.58
CA LEU A 113 -3.78 1.58 -8.19
C LEU A 113 -2.35 2.04 -7.92
N PHE A 114 -1.37 1.40 -8.53
CA PHE A 114 0.02 1.83 -8.47
C PHE A 114 0.20 3.24 -9.06
N GLU A 115 -0.34 3.48 -10.25
CA GLU A 115 -0.32 4.80 -10.88
C GLU A 115 -1.04 5.86 -10.03
N ALA A 116 -2.19 5.50 -9.44
CA ALA A 116 -2.92 6.39 -8.54
C ALA A 116 -2.10 6.75 -7.29
N LEU A 117 -1.32 5.81 -6.73
CA LEU A 117 -0.46 6.02 -5.57
C LEU A 117 0.67 7.02 -5.84
N PHE A 118 1.19 7.07 -7.07
CA PHE A 118 2.32 7.93 -7.47
C PHE A 118 1.90 9.21 -8.19
N ARG A 119 0.61 9.42 -8.44
CA ARG A 119 0.13 10.63 -9.11
C ARG A 119 0.42 11.86 -8.24
N LYS A 120 1.15 12.84 -8.79
CA LYS A 120 1.43 14.12 -8.13
C LYS A 120 0.14 14.89 -7.87
N GLY A 121 -0.07 15.38 -6.65
CA GLY A 121 -1.10 16.39 -6.44
C GLY A 121 -1.75 16.47 -5.07
N LYS A 122 -1.71 15.48 -4.21
CA LYS A 122 -2.14 15.62 -2.81
C LYS A 122 -1.18 14.83 -1.92
N ASP A 123 -0.40 15.59 -1.15
CA ASP A 123 0.38 15.14 0.01
C ASP A 123 1.13 13.82 -0.18
N GLY A 124 2.24 13.87 -0.92
CA GLY A 124 3.29 12.84 -1.04
C GLY A 124 2.95 11.45 -0.47
N MET A 125 2.02 10.76 -1.11
CA MET A 125 1.32 9.60 -0.54
C MET A 125 2.27 8.49 -0.09
N LEU A 126 3.38 8.32 -0.81
CA LEU A 126 4.46 7.41 -0.40
C LEU A 126 5.46 8.08 0.56
N ALA A 127 5.51 9.41 0.62
CA ALA A 127 6.50 10.15 1.40
C ALA A 127 6.45 9.82 2.90
N HIS A 128 5.27 9.48 3.42
CA HIS A 128 5.08 9.18 4.83
C HIS A 128 4.94 7.68 5.14
N HIS A 129 4.96 6.80 4.12
CA HIS A 129 4.79 5.36 4.37
C HIS A 129 5.93 4.77 5.20
N HIS A 130 7.18 5.18 4.97
CA HIS A 130 8.32 4.73 5.77
C HIS A 130 8.22 5.20 7.22
N GLN A 131 7.80 6.45 7.46
CA GLN A 131 7.58 6.99 8.81
C GLN A 131 6.43 6.26 9.52
N ALA A 132 5.32 6.03 8.83
CA ALA A 132 4.20 5.26 9.37
C ALA A 132 4.59 3.80 9.68
N PHE A 133 5.45 3.19 8.86
CA PHE A 133 6.03 1.87 9.12
C PHE A 133 6.90 1.89 10.38
N LEU A 134 7.85 2.84 10.48
CA LEU A 134 8.70 2.98 11.67
C LEU A 134 7.86 3.18 12.94
N ALA A 135 6.83 4.04 12.87
CA ALA A 135 5.91 4.24 13.99
C ALA A 135 5.15 2.96 14.37
N ALA A 136 4.77 2.14 13.39
CA ALA A 136 4.05 0.88 13.64
C ALA A 136 4.90 -0.16 14.38
N ILE A 137 6.21 -0.21 14.11
CA ILE A 137 7.15 -1.16 14.74
C ILE A 137 7.83 -0.61 16.01
N ALA A 138 7.75 0.71 16.25
CA ALA A 138 8.41 1.36 17.37
C ALA A 138 8.04 0.74 18.72
N GLY A 139 9.04 0.32 19.47
CA GLY A 139 8.88 -0.32 20.78
C GLY A 139 8.21 -1.70 20.77
N LYS A 140 7.92 -2.26 19.59
CA LYS A 140 7.29 -3.58 19.43
C LYS A 140 8.24 -4.60 18.81
N ALA A 141 9.02 -4.20 17.80
CA ALA A 141 10.00 -5.07 17.16
C ALA A 141 11.35 -4.98 17.89
N GLN A 142 11.95 -6.14 18.13
CA GLN A 142 13.32 -6.27 18.66
C GLN A 142 14.28 -6.45 17.50
N LEU A 143 14.56 -5.36 16.78
CA LEU A 143 15.47 -5.39 15.64
C LEU A 143 16.93 -5.37 16.13
N GLU A 144 17.77 -6.20 15.52
CA GLU A 144 19.22 -6.18 15.73
C GLU A 144 19.90 -4.97 15.06
N ILE A 145 19.14 -4.22 14.23
CA ILE A 145 19.61 -3.05 13.50
C ILE A 145 18.83 -1.80 13.92
N ALA A 146 19.51 -0.67 13.92
CA ALA A 146 18.85 0.63 14.08
C ALA A 146 18.32 1.10 12.71
N LEU A 147 16.99 1.03 12.52
CA LEU A 147 16.34 1.64 11.37
C LEU A 147 16.14 3.14 11.61
N THR A 148 16.83 3.97 10.81
CA THR A 148 16.60 5.41 10.74
C THR A 148 15.54 5.76 9.70
N ASP A 149 15.08 7.01 9.69
CA ASP A 149 14.18 7.52 8.64
C ASP A 149 14.79 7.32 7.24
N GLU A 150 16.10 7.55 7.08
CA GLU A 150 16.79 7.42 5.81
C GLU A 150 16.87 5.95 5.36
N SER A 151 17.20 5.02 6.26
CA SER A 151 17.29 3.60 5.92
C SER A 151 15.93 3.01 5.60
N ALA A 152 14.89 3.38 6.34
CA ALA A 152 13.51 2.99 6.05
C ALA A 152 13.01 3.59 4.74
N PHE A 153 13.38 4.85 4.45
CA PHE A 153 13.10 5.50 3.16
C PHE A 153 13.74 4.72 2.01
N VAL A 154 15.04 4.40 2.11
CA VAL A 154 15.79 3.66 1.08
C VAL A 154 15.14 2.28 0.85
N LEU A 155 14.90 1.50 1.90
CA LEU A 155 14.27 0.17 1.78
C LEU A 155 12.90 0.25 1.10
N THR A 156 12.04 1.18 1.54
CA THR A 156 10.70 1.33 1.00
C THR A 156 10.74 1.74 -0.47
N HIS A 157 11.51 2.77 -0.80
CA HIS A 157 11.50 3.33 -2.15
C HIS A 157 12.28 2.47 -3.15
N ALA A 158 13.34 1.77 -2.73
CA ALA A 158 14.02 0.81 -3.58
C ALA A 158 13.09 -0.34 -3.97
N ALA A 159 12.44 -0.98 -2.99
CA ALA A 159 11.55 -2.11 -3.26
C ALA A 159 10.34 -1.69 -4.10
N VAL A 160 9.62 -0.65 -3.68
CA VAL A 160 8.42 -0.18 -4.36
C VAL A 160 8.75 0.42 -5.74
N GLY A 161 9.85 1.16 -5.86
CA GLY A 161 10.32 1.75 -7.12
C GLY A 161 10.69 0.71 -8.16
N LEU A 162 11.41 -0.34 -7.76
CA LEU A 162 11.78 -1.44 -8.66
C LEU A 162 10.57 -2.26 -9.10
N LEU A 163 9.65 -2.57 -8.19
CA LEU A 163 8.41 -3.25 -8.55
C LEU A 163 7.55 -2.41 -9.49
N ARG A 164 7.50 -1.08 -9.29
CA ARG A 164 6.83 -0.16 -10.20
C ARG A 164 7.48 -0.19 -11.59
N ALA A 165 8.80 -0.08 -11.66
CA ALA A 165 9.52 -0.13 -12.94
C ALA A 165 9.23 -1.43 -13.69
N ALA A 166 9.31 -2.57 -13.01
CA ALA A 166 8.97 -3.87 -13.60
C ALA A 166 7.52 -3.94 -14.12
N ALA A 167 6.57 -3.38 -13.39
CA ALA A 167 5.17 -3.33 -13.81
C ALA A 167 4.92 -2.37 -15.00
N SER A 168 5.73 -1.31 -15.11
CA SER A 168 5.60 -0.30 -16.18
C SER A 168 6.30 -0.71 -17.49
N GLU A 169 7.12 -1.75 -17.46
CA GLU A 169 7.91 -2.24 -18.59
C GLU A 169 7.61 -3.72 -18.89
N PRO A 170 6.36 -4.08 -19.24
CA PRO A 170 5.96 -5.48 -19.44
C PRO A 170 6.73 -6.17 -20.58
N ASP A 171 7.24 -5.40 -21.54
CA ASP A 171 8.02 -5.91 -22.68
C ASP A 171 9.37 -6.52 -22.25
N LEU A 172 9.87 -6.18 -21.06
CA LEU A 172 11.07 -6.82 -20.51
C LEU A 172 10.84 -8.29 -20.14
N ALA A 173 9.60 -8.75 -20.05
CA ALA A 173 9.20 -10.12 -19.74
C ALA A 173 9.99 -10.69 -18.52
N LEU A 174 10.18 -9.90 -17.47
CA LEU A 174 10.91 -10.31 -16.28
C LEU A 174 10.21 -11.48 -15.61
N ASP A 175 10.99 -12.51 -15.27
CA ASP A 175 10.50 -13.65 -14.51
C ASP A 175 10.19 -13.21 -13.07
N PRO A 176 8.94 -13.33 -12.60
CA PRO A 176 8.57 -12.87 -11.25
C PRO A 176 9.36 -13.56 -10.13
N ALA A 177 9.71 -14.85 -10.29
CA ALA A 177 10.47 -15.58 -9.27
C ALA A 177 11.92 -15.08 -9.20
N LYS A 178 12.55 -14.82 -10.35
CA LYS A 178 13.90 -14.24 -10.40
C LYS A 178 13.91 -12.81 -9.86
N LEU A 179 12.88 -12.01 -10.17
CA LEU A 179 12.73 -10.66 -9.63
C LEU A 179 12.59 -10.69 -8.11
N GLU A 180 11.79 -11.63 -7.56
CA GLU A 180 11.71 -11.85 -6.11
C GLU A 180 13.10 -12.13 -5.53
N ASP A 181 13.86 -13.06 -6.11
CA ASP A 181 15.18 -13.44 -5.59
C ASP A 181 16.17 -12.27 -5.62
N GLU A 182 16.17 -11.45 -6.68
CA GLU A 182 17.04 -10.26 -6.76
C GLU A 182 16.64 -9.17 -5.76
N LEU A 183 15.34 -8.94 -5.58
CA LEU A 183 14.85 -8.00 -4.55
C LEU A 183 15.21 -8.47 -3.14
N VAL A 184 15.04 -9.74 -2.84
CA VAL A 184 15.44 -10.32 -1.55
C VAL A 184 16.94 -10.12 -1.34
N ARG A 185 17.77 -10.49 -2.32
CA ARG A 185 19.23 -10.31 -2.24
C ARG A 185 19.64 -8.87 -1.99
N LEU A 186 19.01 -7.91 -2.71
CA LEU A 186 19.28 -6.48 -2.53
C LEU A 186 18.96 -6.03 -1.11
N MET A 187 17.76 -6.37 -0.63
CA MET A 187 17.31 -5.93 0.69
C MET A 187 18.10 -6.60 1.82
N GLU A 188 18.38 -7.90 1.73
CA GLU A 188 19.21 -8.62 2.71
C GLU A 188 20.63 -8.05 2.77
N ALA A 189 21.23 -7.73 1.61
CA ALA A 189 22.55 -7.11 1.56
C ALA A 189 22.58 -5.75 2.25
N TYR A 190 21.54 -4.93 2.03
CA TYR A 190 21.42 -3.62 2.66
C TYR A 190 21.18 -3.73 4.18
N VAL A 191 20.26 -4.60 4.61
CA VAL A 191 19.99 -4.85 6.02
C VAL A 191 21.27 -5.38 6.73
N ALA A 192 22.00 -6.32 6.11
CA ALA A 192 23.26 -6.80 6.64
C ALA A 192 24.36 -5.73 6.69
N ALA A 193 24.35 -4.76 5.77
CA ALA A 193 25.25 -3.61 5.82
C ALA A 193 24.91 -2.69 7.00
N LEU A 194 23.64 -2.42 7.26
CA LEU A 194 23.19 -1.64 8.42
C LEU A 194 23.60 -2.29 9.74
N ALA A 195 23.55 -3.61 9.84
CA ALA A 195 23.95 -4.35 11.05
C ALA A 195 25.45 -4.24 11.36
N ARG A 196 26.30 -4.03 10.34
CA ARG A 196 27.77 -3.87 10.53
C ARG A 196 28.18 -2.48 10.96
N GLY A 197 27.27 -1.50 10.86
CA GLY A 197 27.58 -0.10 11.06
C GLY A 197 28.45 0.52 9.94
N PRO A 198 28.71 1.83 10.00
CA PRO A 198 29.61 2.50 9.08
C PRO A 198 31.06 2.10 9.26
#